data_5e8f226452f74508ec547a3fe602b4d5
#
_entry.id   5e8f226452f74508ec547a3fe602b4d5
#
_cell.length_a   1.000
_cell.length_b   1.000
_cell.length_c   1.000
_cell.angle_alpha   90.00
_cell.angle_beta   90.00
_cell.angle_gamma   90.00
#
_symmetry.space_group_name_H-M   'P 1'
#
loop_
_entity.id
_entity.type
_entity.pdbx_description
1 polymer ?
#
loop_
_entity_poly.entity_id
_entity_poly.type
_entity_poly.pdbx_seq_one_letter_code
_entity_poly.pdbx_strand_id
1 'polypeptide(L)'
;MADLKTELTEAGVDYEGALERFMGRDDLYRKFIFKFLDDKNMEYLEEHLKNEDVEEAFKAAHTIKGVTGNLGFDNLFNVDIPLVEGLRAGSMDGAWERFEDLKKMLWIM
;
A
#
# COMPACT_ATOMS: atom_id res chain seq x y z
N MET A 1 14.73 -2.20 -22.36
CA MET A 1 13.96 -2.73 -21.21
C MET A 1 14.02 -1.72 -20.06
N ALA A 2 12.87 -1.35 -19.53
CA ALA A 2 12.83 -0.41 -18.42
C ALA A 2 13.35 -1.10 -17.15
N ASP A 3 14.11 -0.37 -16.33
CA ASP A 3 14.56 -0.90 -15.05
C ASP A 3 13.47 -0.69 -13.98
N LEU A 4 13.66 -1.27 -12.81
CA LEU A 4 12.69 -1.20 -11.72
C LEU A 4 12.38 0.24 -11.32
N LYS A 5 13.40 1.09 -11.23
CA LYS A 5 13.24 2.49 -10.87
C LYS A 5 12.31 3.20 -11.85
N THR A 6 12.54 3.02 -13.15
CA THR A 6 11.73 3.64 -14.19
C THR A 6 10.29 3.15 -14.14
N GLU A 7 10.10 1.84 -14.02
CA GLU A 7 8.77 1.24 -13.95
C GLU A 7 7.98 1.74 -12.74
N LEU A 8 8.61 1.80 -11.57
CA LEU A 8 7.95 2.28 -10.36
C LEU A 8 7.63 3.77 -10.45
N THR A 9 8.56 4.57 -10.96
CA THR A 9 8.35 6.01 -11.12
C THR A 9 7.18 6.29 -12.05
N GLU A 10 7.08 5.56 -13.15
CA GLU A 10 5.98 5.70 -14.10
C GLU A 10 4.64 5.28 -13.48
N ALA A 11 4.66 4.35 -12.55
CA ALA A 11 3.45 3.90 -11.84
C ALA A 11 3.00 4.87 -10.74
N GLY A 12 3.77 5.91 -10.45
CA GLY A 12 3.41 6.89 -9.43
C GLY A 12 4.14 6.72 -8.11
N VAL A 13 5.27 6.03 -8.10
CA VAL A 13 6.11 5.86 -6.91
C VAL A 13 7.14 6.98 -6.84
N ASP A 14 7.28 7.60 -5.67
CA ASP A 14 8.32 8.60 -5.40
C ASP A 14 9.62 7.86 -5.01
N TYR A 15 10.27 7.31 -6.02
CA TYR A 15 11.47 6.49 -5.82
C TYR A 15 12.60 7.29 -5.19
N GLU A 16 12.86 8.48 -5.72
CA GLU A 16 13.97 9.33 -5.22
C GLU A 16 13.75 9.77 -3.77
N GLY A 17 12.54 10.21 -3.43
CA GLY A 17 12.22 10.63 -2.07
C GLY A 17 12.31 9.48 -1.07
N ALA A 18 11.85 8.31 -1.46
CA ALA A 18 11.95 7.12 -0.61
C ALA A 18 13.40 6.70 -0.44
N LEU A 19 14.17 6.74 -1.52
CA LEU A 19 15.59 6.37 -1.49
C LEU A 19 16.38 7.20 -0.47
N GLU A 20 16.04 8.48 -0.32
CA GLU A 20 16.65 9.34 0.69
C GLU A 20 16.42 8.82 2.11
N ARG A 21 15.23 8.28 2.39
CA ARG A 21 14.92 7.69 3.70
C ARG A 21 15.78 6.46 3.98
N PHE A 22 16.25 5.80 2.94
CA PHE A 22 17.16 4.65 3.04
C PHE A 22 18.61 5.06 2.84
N MET A 23 18.92 6.34 3.05
CA MET A 23 20.29 6.90 2.98
C MET A 23 20.97 6.65 1.63
N GLY A 24 20.20 6.67 0.55
CA GLY A 24 20.69 6.44 -0.80
C GLY A 24 21.03 4.98 -1.11
N ARG A 25 20.69 4.06 -0.21
CA ARG A 25 21.00 2.64 -0.38
C ARG A 25 19.92 1.94 -1.19
N ASP A 26 20.12 1.89 -2.50
CA ASP A 26 19.19 1.28 -3.43
C ASP A 26 18.97 -0.21 -3.13
N ASP A 27 20.02 -0.92 -2.74
CA ASP A 27 19.94 -2.34 -2.37
C ASP A 27 18.97 -2.57 -1.19
N LEU A 28 19.07 -1.73 -0.18
CA LEU A 28 18.22 -1.82 1.00
C LEU A 28 16.77 -1.45 0.67
N TYR A 29 16.58 -0.38 -0.12
CA TYR A 29 15.25 0.05 -0.54
C TYR A 29 14.55 -1.05 -1.33
N ARG A 30 15.24 -1.66 -2.30
CA ARG A 30 14.69 -2.76 -3.10
C ARG A 30 14.33 -3.96 -2.22
N LYS A 31 15.14 -4.27 -1.22
CA LYS A 31 14.86 -5.35 -0.28
C LYS A 31 13.51 -5.13 0.42
N PHE A 32 13.25 -3.91 0.88
CA PHE A 32 11.99 -3.59 1.55
C PHE A 32 10.80 -3.54 0.59
N ILE A 33 11.02 -3.12 -0.66
CA ILE A 33 9.99 -3.18 -1.70
C ILE A 33 9.52 -4.63 -1.89
N PHE A 34 10.45 -5.55 -2.10
CA PHE A 34 10.11 -6.95 -2.31
C PHE A 34 9.50 -7.59 -1.08
N LYS A 35 9.93 -7.18 0.10
CA LYS A 35 9.34 -7.63 1.35
C LYS A 35 7.87 -7.20 1.45
N PHE A 36 7.57 -5.96 1.04
CA PHE A 36 6.18 -5.48 1.02
C PHE A 36 5.33 -6.27 0.03
N LEU A 37 5.86 -6.55 -1.16
CA LEU A 37 5.10 -7.31 -2.18
C LEU A 37 4.78 -8.73 -1.71
N ASP A 38 5.58 -9.28 -0.81
CA ASP A 38 5.37 -10.60 -0.23
C ASP A 38 4.61 -10.54 1.11
N ASP A 39 4.22 -9.35 1.54
CA ASP A 39 3.55 -9.13 2.81
C ASP A 39 2.09 -9.59 2.74
N LYS A 40 1.59 -10.10 3.86
CA LYS A 40 0.24 -10.66 3.95
C LYS A 40 -0.83 -9.67 4.35
N ASN A 41 -0.49 -8.40 4.55
CA ASN A 41 -1.47 -7.41 5.00
C ASN A 41 -2.62 -7.22 4.01
N MET A 42 -2.36 -7.34 2.71
CA MET A 42 -3.44 -7.27 1.71
C MET A 42 -4.42 -8.45 1.88
N GLU A 43 -3.89 -9.65 2.15
CA GLU A 43 -4.72 -10.82 2.40
C GLU A 43 -5.53 -10.68 3.69
N TYR A 44 -4.90 -10.19 4.74
CA TYR A 44 -5.58 -9.94 6.02
C TYR A 44 -6.68 -8.90 5.87
N LEU A 45 -6.40 -7.82 5.14
CA LEU A 45 -7.39 -6.79 4.88
C LEU A 45 -8.61 -7.39 4.14
N GLU A 46 -8.37 -8.16 3.09
CA GLU A 46 -9.44 -8.80 2.33
C GLU A 46 -10.29 -9.69 3.23
N GLU A 47 -9.64 -10.54 4.02
CA GLU A 47 -10.32 -11.46 4.93
C GLU A 47 -11.22 -10.72 5.93
N HIS A 48 -10.67 -9.70 6.56
CA HIS A 48 -11.42 -8.95 7.57
C HIS A 48 -12.54 -8.10 6.98
N LEU A 49 -12.37 -7.61 5.76
CA LEU A 49 -13.45 -6.93 5.05
C LEU A 49 -14.59 -7.90 4.73
N LYS A 50 -14.26 -9.11 4.28
CA LYS A 50 -15.27 -10.15 4.00
C LYS A 50 -16.03 -10.55 5.26
N ASN A 51 -15.36 -10.55 6.40
CA ASN A 51 -15.96 -10.90 7.69
C ASN A 51 -16.62 -9.70 8.38
N GLU A 52 -16.58 -8.53 7.74
CA GLU A 52 -17.11 -7.29 8.29
C GLU A 52 -16.51 -6.94 9.66
N ASP A 53 -15.26 -7.32 9.85
CA ASP A 53 -14.50 -7.01 11.07
C ASP A 53 -13.79 -5.66 10.87
N VAL A 54 -14.52 -4.59 11.18
CA VAL A 54 -14.04 -3.21 10.96
C VAL A 54 -12.72 -2.94 11.70
N GLU A 55 -12.62 -3.39 12.95
CA GLU A 55 -11.45 -3.11 13.77
C GLU A 55 -10.19 -3.75 13.20
N GLU A 56 -10.26 -5.04 12.84
CA GLU A 56 -9.12 -5.74 12.28
C GLU A 56 -8.81 -5.28 10.85
N ALA A 57 -9.84 -4.96 10.07
CA ALA A 57 -9.64 -4.39 8.74
C ALA A 57 -8.93 -3.04 8.83
N PHE A 58 -9.29 -2.22 9.81
CA PHE A 58 -8.63 -0.94 10.05
C PHE A 58 -7.14 -1.13 10.33
N LYS A 59 -6.80 -2.08 11.20
CA LYS A 59 -5.40 -2.35 11.54
C LYS A 59 -4.58 -2.72 10.31
N ALA A 60 -5.12 -3.58 9.46
CA ALA A 60 -4.44 -4.00 8.23
C ALA A 60 -4.28 -2.83 7.26
N ALA A 61 -5.34 -2.06 7.03
CA ALA A 61 -5.30 -0.90 6.14
C ALA A 61 -4.33 0.17 6.64
N HIS A 62 -4.33 0.41 7.96
CA HIS A 62 -3.44 1.39 8.58
C HIS A 62 -1.96 0.97 8.42
N THR A 63 -1.68 -0.32 8.57
CA THR A 63 -0.33 -0.85 8.36
C THR A 63 0.11 -0.65 6.91
N ILE A 64 -0.77 -0.92 5.95
CA ILE A 64 -0.50 -0.70 4.53
C ILE A 64 -0.20 0.79 4.27
N LYS A 65 -0.97 1.68 4.87
CA LYS A 65 -0.75 3.12 4.75
C LYS A 65 0.66 3.50 5.21
N GLY A 66 1.07 3.00 6.37
CA GLY A 66 2.40 3.29 6.93
C GLY A 66 3.52 2.77 6.04
N VAL A 67 3.40 1.54 5.57
CA VAL A 67 4.42 0.92 4.72
C VAL A 67 4.51 1.61 3.36
N THR A 68 3.37 1.86 2.71
CA THR A 68 3.36 2.51 1.38
C THR A 68 3.90 3.94 1.47
N GLY A 69 3.57 4.67 2.53
CA GLY A 69 4.12 6.01 2.75
C GLY A 69 5.63 5.98 2.89
N ASN A 70 6.15 5.03 3.66
CA ASN A 70 7.58 4.90 3.89
C ASN A 70 8.35 4.49 2.63
N LEU A 71 7.75 3.67 1.79
CA LEU A 71 8.35 3.21 0.54
C LEU A 71 8.15 4.18 -0.64
N GLY A 72 7.44 5.28 -0.42
CA GLY A 72 7.17 6.24 -1.49
C GLY A 72 6.14 5.76 -2.50
N PHE A 73 5.35 4.75 -2.16
CA PHE A 73 4.31 4.23 -3.03
C PHE A 73 3.09 5.16 -2.97
N ASP A 74 3.27 6.38 -3.45
CA ASP A 74 2.24 7.42 -3.39
C ASP A 74 0.95 7.00 -4.09
N ASN A 75 1.06 6.23 -5.15
CA ASN A 75 -0.07 5.68 -5.86
C ASN A 75 -0.95 4.82 -4.94
N LEU A 76 -0.34 3.87 -4.23
CA LEU A 76 -1.06 3.00 -3.29
C LEU A 76 -1.50 3.78 -2.04
N PHE A 77 -0.62 4.62 -1.53
CA PHE A 77 -0.88 5.42 -0.34
C PHE A 77 -2.15 6.27 -0.51
N ASN A 78 -2.26 6.96 -1.64
CA ASN A 78 -3.39 7.85 -1.89
C ASN A 78 -4.72 7.09 -2.06
N VAL A 79 -4.68 5.88 -2.60
CA VAL A 79 -5.86 5.04 -2.75
C VAL A 79 -6.27 4.44 -1.39
N ASP A 80 -5.29 4.13 -0.54
CA ASP A 80 -5.53 3.52 0.77
C ASP A 80 -6.10 4.51 1.80
N ILE A 81 -5.77 5.80 1.69
CA ILE A 81 -6.23 6.81 2.67
C ILE A 81 -7.75 6.80 2.88
N PRO A 82 -8.59 6.87 1.83
CA PRO A 82 -10.05 6.85 2.06
C PRO A 82 -10.52 5.56 2.72
N LEU A 83 -9.89 4.43 2.42
CA LEU A 83 -10.23 3.16 3.06
C LEU A 83 -9.91 3.20 4.54
N VAL A 84 -8.72 3.67 4.90
CA VAL A 84 -8.29 3.80 6.30
C VAL A 84 -9.26 4.72 7.06
N GLU A 85 -9.59 5.88 6.48
CA GLU A 85 -10.44 6.86 7.17
C GLU A 85 -11.87 6.34 7.35
N GLY A 86 -12.43 5.66 6.36
CA GLY A 86 -13.75 5.04 6.50
C GLY A 86 -13.80 4.00 7.60
N LEU A 87 -12.79 3.13 7.64
CA LEU A 87 -12.69 2.10 8.67
C LEU A 87 -12.42 2.70 10.05
N ARG A 88 -11.63 3.77 10.11
CA ARG A 88 -11.38 4.51 11.36
C ARG A 88 -12.68 5.03 11.95
N ALA A 89 -13.58 5.50 11.11
CA ALA A 89 -14.89 5.99 11.53
C ALA A 89 -15.87 4.85 11.88
N GLY A 90 -15.43 3.61 11.76
CA GLY A 90 -16.27 2.45 12.05
C GLY A 90 -17.24 2.07 10.94
N SER A 91 -17.01 2.57 9.71
CA SER A 91 -17.93 2.36 8.58
C SER A 91 -17.34 1.36 7.59
N MET A 92 -18.19 0.44 7.14
CA MET A 92 -17.88 -0.46 6.03
C MET A 92 -18.39 0.05 4.68
N ASP A 93 -19.05 1.23 4.69
CA ASP A 93 -19.63 1.79 3.46
C ASP A 93 -18.52 2.11 2.44
N GLY A 94 -18.62 1.51 1.27
CA GLY A 94 -17.64 1.72 0.20
C GLY A 94 -16.27 1.07 0.45
N ALA A 95 -16.12 0.36 1.58
CA ALA A 95 -14.83 -0.24 1.92
C ALA A 95 -14.38 -1.27 0.91
N TRP A 96 -15.27 -2.13 0.45
CA TRP A 96 -14.91 -3.17 -0.51
C TRP A 96 -14.47 -2.56 -1.85
N GLU A 97 -15.19 -1.56 -2.34
CA GLU A 97 -14.84 -0.88 -3.59
C GLU A 97 -13.48 -0.20 -3.50
N ARG A 98 -13.17 0.42 -2.36
CA ARG A 98 -11.87 1.05 -2.13
C ARG A 98 -10.75 0.02 -2.04
N PHE A 99 -11.05 -1.13 -1.44
CA PHE A 99 -10.10 -2.23 -1.40
C PHE A 99 -9.82 -2.76 -2.82
N GLU A 100 -10.86 -2.89 -3.64
CA GLU A 100 -10.70 -3.33 -5.03
C GLU A 100 -9.83 -2.34 -5.82
N ASP A 101 -9.98 -1.04 -5.59
CA ASP A 101 -9.14 -0.03 -6.22
C ASP A 101 -7.68 -0.16 -5.79
N LEU A 102 -7.45 -0.39 -4.49
CA LEU A 102 -6.12 -0.60 -3.95
C LEU A 102 -5.46 -1.85 -4.56
N LYS A 103 -6.21 -2.93 -4.66
CA LYS A 103 -5.77 -4.19 -5.23
C LYS A 103 -5.41 -4.03 -6.71
N LYS A 104 -6.22 -3.30 -7.47
CA LYS A 104 -5.94 -3.01 -8.88
C LYS A 104 -4.65 -2.19 -9.03
N MET A 105 -4.48 -1.18 -8.19
CA MET A 105 -3.30 -0.33 -8.24
C MET A 105 -2.04 -1.15 -7.94
N LEU A 106 -2.08 -2.04 -6.96
CA LEU A 106 -0.97 -2.93 -6.66
C LEU A 106 -0.68 -3.87 -7.82
N TRP A 107 -1.72 -4.39 -8.45
CA TRP A 107 -1.60 -5.37 -9.52
C TRP A 107 -0.94 -4.80 -10.78
N ILE A 108 -1.21 -3.53 -11.11
CA ILE A 108 -0.65 -2.90 -12.31
C ILE A 108 0.77 -2.37 -12.13
N MET A 109 1.30 -2.45 -10.92
CA MET A 109 2.71 -2.15 -10.68
C MET A 109 3.59 -3.31 -11.11
#